data_a81c79f66c5b74b9097018ce8906dfeb
#
_entry.id   a81c79f66c5b74b9097018ce8906dfeb
#
_cell.length_a   1.000
_cell.length_b   1.000
_cell.length_c   1.000
_cell.angle_alpha   90.00
_cell.angle_beta   90.00
_cell.angle_gamma   90.00
#
_symmetry.space_group_name_H-M   'P 1'
#
loop_
_entity.id
_entity.type
_entity.pdbx_description
1 polymer ?
#
loop_
_entity_poly.entity_id
_entity_poly.type
_entity_poly.pdbx_seq_one_letter_code
_entity_poly.pdbx_strand_id
1 'polypeptide(L)'
;MSIDLTKNNAKIIVEMIDSGLIFYKHYYLWCDSIIESLENPPYWILELAITKSSNDASGIVSEYAYSDLETLSPDFYIKFNNLHLACLFLSSKNGELSWNTLLRESGHYSDGSICKIDCTFFYEMLNKYEDSLQSFELKREQMNEMEIMLSDEIEEIIEIYKVFQMYYSKYLIEEKNKPNPY
;
A
#
# COMPACT_ATOMS: atom_id res chain seq x y z
N MET A 1 6.71 -15.75 -9.05
CA MET A 1 6.68 -14.31 -9.35
C MET A 1 7.68 -13.63 -8.46
N SER A 2 8.53 -12.77 -8.99
CA SER A 2 9.50 -11.97 -8.24
C SER A 2 9.23 -10.49 -8.51
N ILE A 3 9.49 -9.64 -7.53
CA ILE A 3 9.45 -8.18 -7.70
C ILE A 3 10.85 -7.75 -8.13
N ASP A 4 10.96 -7.02 -9.23
CA ASP A 4 12.21 -6.42 -9.65
C ASP A 4 12.61 -5.31 -8.66
N LEU A 5 13.86 -5.33 -8.20
CA LEU A 5 14.38 -4.38 -7.20
C LEU A 5 14.75 -3.03 -7.82
N THR A 6 13.86 -2.50 -8.67
CA THR A 6 14.01 -1.18 -9.28
C THR A 6 13.55 -0.07 -8.32
N LYS A 7 14.07 1.14 -8.52
CA LYS A 7 13.62 2.32 -7.75
C LYS A 7 12.15 2.63 -7.97
N ASN A 8 11.60 2.35 -9.16
CA ASN A 8 10.17 2.55 -9.39
C ASN A 8 9.32 1.61 -8.53
N ASN A 9 9.65 0.32 -8.49
CA ASN A 9 8.96 -0.62 -7.62
C ASN A 9 9.16 -0.32 -6.13
N ALA A 10 10.36 0.17 -5.76
CA ALA A 10 10.60 0.61 -4.38
C ALA A 10 9.69 1.78 -3.98
N LYS A 11 9.44 2.75 -4.88
CA LYS A 11 8.48 3.85 -4.63
C LYS A 11 7.06 3.34 -4.41
N ILE A 12 6.62 2.36 -5.20
CA ILE A 12 5.30 1.72 -5.00
C ILE A 12 5.25 1.02 -3.64
N ILE A 13 6.33 0.32 -3.25
CA ILE A 13 6.44 -0.33 -1.95
C ILE A 13 6.36 0.69 -0.80
N VAL A 14 6.95 1.89 -0.95
CA VAL A 14 6.80 2.98 0.02
C VAL A 14 5.32 3.31 0.24
N GLU A 15 4.57 3.56 -0.85
CA GLU A 15 3.14 3.90 -0.74
C GLU A 15 2.31 2.75 -0.13
N MET A 16 2.67 1.50 -0.44
CA MET A 16 2.02 0.32 0.16
C MET A 16 2.29 0.21 1.66
N ILE A 17 3.48 0.60 2.14
CA ILE A 17 3.83 0.61 3.57
C ILE A 17 3.13 1.78 4.27
N ASP A 18 3.20 2.98 3.71
CA ASP A 18 2.66 4.21 4.30
C ASP A 18 1.13 4.18 4.42
N SER A 19 0.46 3.59 3.44
CA SER A 19 -1.00 3.37 3.48
C SER A 19 -1.42 2.22 4.41
N GLY A 20 -0.47 1.41 4.90
CA GLY A 20 -0.74 0.21 5.69
C GLY A 20 -1.22 -1.00 4.88
N LEU A 21 -1.23 -0.94 3.53
CA LEU A 21 -1.59 -2.08 2.68
C LEU A 21 -0.65 -3.27 2.88
N ILE A 22 0.63 -3.00 3.12
CA ILE A 22 1.60 -4.00 3.55
C ILE A 22 2.32 -3.56 4.83
N PHE A 23 2.72 -4.53 5.62
CA PHE A 23 3.46 -4.36 6.88
C PHE A 23 4.43 -5.53 7.08
N TYR A 24 5.19 -5.54 8.18
CA TYR A 24 6.26 -6.51 8.47
C TYR A 24 5.97 -7.94 8.04
N LYS A 25 4.79 -8.49 8.36
CA LYS A 25 4.44 -9.87 8.02
C LYS A 25 4.31 -10.15 6.52
N HIS A 26 4.12 -9.10 5.70
CA HIS A 26 4.07 -9.21 4.26
C HIS A 26 5.47 -9.28 3.66
N TYR A 27 6.40 -8.42 4.11
CA TYR A 27 7.70 -8.28 3.47
C TYR A 27 8.84 -9.10 4.13
N TYR A 28 8.69 -9.54 5.37
CA TYR A 28 9.74 -10.28 6.08
C TYR A 28 10.25 -11.48 5.26
N LEU A 29 9.39 -12.47 4.95
CA LEU A 29 9.79 -13.66 4.19
C LEU A 29 10.16 -13.34 2.72
N TRP A 30 9.64 -12.27 2.16
CA TRP A 30 10.05 -11.79 0.84
C TRP A 30 11.51 -11.30 0.89
N CYS A 31 11.88 -10.51 1.87
CA CYS A 31 13.26 -10.07 2.07
C CYS A 31 14.18 -11.27 2.30
N ASP A 32 13.81 -12.21 3.17
CA ASP A 32 14.61 -13.43 3.41
C ASP A 32 14.85 -14.20 2.11
N SER A 33 13.83 -14.37 1.26
CA SER A 33 13.97 -15.06 -0.02
C SER A 33 14.94 -14.37 -0.98
N ILE A 34 15.02 -13.03 -0.94
CA ILE A 34 15.97 -12.26 -1.76
C ILE A 34 17.39 -12.43 -1.19
N ILE A 35 17.54 -12.33 0.13
CA ILE A 35 18.83 -12.50 0.82
C ILE A 35 19.42 -13.88 0.52
N GLU A 36 18.61 -14.94 0.53
CA GLU A 36 19.03 -16.30 0.21
C GLU A 36 19.38 -16.50 -1.28
N SER A 37 18.75 -15.73 -2.17
CA SER A 37 18.91 -15.91 -3.62
C SER A 37 20.07 -15.12 -4.23
N LEU A 38 20.57 -14.07 -3.56
CA LEU A 38 21.60 -13.17 -4.05
C LEU A 38 22.90 -13.30 -3.26
N GLU A 39 24.04 -13.38 -3.94
CA GLU A 39 25.36 -13.33 -3.30
C GLU A 39 25.63 -12.00 -2.59
N ASN A 40 25.12 -10.90 -3.16
CA ASN A 40 25.24 -9.55 -2.61
C ASN A 40 23.86 -8.86 -2.62
N PRO A 41 22.98 -9.15 -1.64
CA PRO A 41 21.69 -8.54 -1.57
C PRO A 41 21.79 -7.03 -1.31
N PRO A 42 20.87 -6.21 -1.88
CA PRO A 42 20.87 -4.78 -1.64
C PRO A 42 20.74 -4.45 -0.14
N TYR A 43 21.45 -3.42 0.31
CA TYR A 43 21.51 -3.06 1.73
C TYR A 43 20.13 -2.75 2.32
N TRP A 44 19.29 -2.02 1.60
CA TRP A 44 17.93 -1.72 2.03
C TRP A 44 17.04 -2.96 2.27
N ILE A 45 17.29 -4.06 1.54
CA ILE A 45 16.60 -5.34 1.77
C ILE A 45 17.05 -5.98 3.10
N LEU A 46 18.33 -5.89 3.43
CA LEU A 46 18.86 -6.40 4.71
C LEU A 46 18.27 -5.65 5.90
N GLU A 47 18.16 -4.32 5.80
CA GLU A 47 17.57 -3.49 6.84
C GLU A 47 16.06 -3.71 6.95
N LEU A 48 15.35 -3.79 5.82
CA LEU A 48 13.91 -4.02 5.80
C LEU A 48 13.53 -5.36 6.42
N ALA A 49 14.35 -6.41 6.21
CA ALA A 49 14.11 -7.76 6.75
C ALA A 49 13.97 -7.78 8.28
N ILE A 50 14.67 -6.91 8.98
CA ILE A 50 14.68 -6.87 10.45
C ILE A 50 13.78 -5.78 11.04
N THR A 51 13.20 -4.91 10.19
CA THR A 51 12.45 -3.72 10.61
C THR A 51 10.97 -4.01 10.72
N LYS A 52 10.41 -3.87 11.94
CA LYS A 52 8.99 -4.14 12.24
C LYS A 52 8.12 -2.88 12.25
N SER A 53 8.71 -1.74 12.54
CA SER A 53 8.03 -0.43 12.52
C SER A 53 7.74 -0.01 11.09
N SER A 54 6.47 0.30 10.77
CA SER A 54 6.10 0.75 9.42
C SER A 54 6.79 2.07 9.05
N ASN A 55 6.93 3.01 10.00
CA ASN A 55 7.60 4.28 9.74
C ASN A 55 9.09 4.08 9.40
N ASP A 56 9.80 3.23 10.15
CA ASP A 56 11.21 2.95 9.87
C ASP A 56 11.36 2.18 8.56
N ALA A 57 10.47 1.22 8.28
CA ALA A 57 10.46 0.47 7.03
C ALA A 57 10.24 1.38 5.82
N SER A 58 9.27 2.29 5.89
CA SER A 58 9.04 3.31 4.85
C SER A 58 10.28 4.17 4.65
N GLY A 59 10.91 4.64 5.73
CA GLY A 59 12.15 5.42 5.67
C GLY A 59 13.28 4.70 4.93
N ILE A 60 13.54 3.43 5.26
CA ILE A 60 14.57 2.60 4.63
C ILE A 60 14.32 2.46 3.12
N VAL A 61 13.08 2.13 2.73
CA VAL A 61 12.74 1.95 1.32
C VAL A 61 12.78 3.28 0.58
N SER A 62 12.34 4.39 1.20
CA SER A 62 12.37 5.74 0.63
C SER A 62 13.79 6.22 0.36
N GLU A 63 14.74 5.98 1.25
CA GLU A 63 16.13 6.35 1.06
C GLU A 63 16.71 5.71 -0.22
N TYR A 64 16.42 4.44 -0.45
CA TYR A 64 16.79 3.78 -1.70
C TYR A 64 16.00 4.31 -2.90
N ALA A 65 14.68 4.41 -2.78
CA ALA A 65 13.77 4.75 -3.86
C ALA A 65 14.03 6.14 -4.46
N TYR A 66 14.43 7.08 -3.61
CA TYR A 66 14.60 8.50 -3.97
C TYR A 66 16.06 8.97 -4.03
N SER A 67 17.03 8.07 -3.89
CA SER A 67 18.47 8.43 -3.81
C SER A 67 19.04 9.17 -5.03
N ASP A 68 18.40 9.10 -6.21
CA ASP A 68 18.90 9.74 -7.45
C ASP A 68 18.03 10.96 -7.86
N LEU A 69 17.08 11.39 -7.02
CA LEU A 69 16.17 12.46 -7.41
C LEU A 69 16.76 13.82 -7.06
N GLU A 70 17.19 14.57 -8.10
CA GLU A 70 17.63 15.95 -7.96
C GLU A 70 16.45 16.94 -7.86
N THR A 71 15.33 16.64 -8.54
CA THR A 71 14.12 17.50 -8.56
C THR A 71 12.86 16.67 -8.77
N LEU A 72 11.83 16.90 -7.96
CA LEU A 72 10.52 16.26 -8.08
C LEU A 72 9.55 17.19 -8.84
N SER A 73 8.95 16.72 -9.93
CA SER A 73 7.92 17.46 -10.65
C SER A 73 6.55 17.34 -9.94
N PRO A 74 5.61 18.29 -10.15
CA PRO A 74 4.23 18.14 -9.65
C PRO A 74 3.58 16.83 -10.10
N ASP A 75 3.78 16.41 -11.35
CA ASP A 75 3.22 15.16 -11.89
C ASP A 75 3.75 13.93 -11.15
N PHE A 76 4.98 14.00 -10.67
CA PHE A 76 5.55 12.96 -9.83
C PHE A 76 4.77 12.80 -8.53
N TYR A 77 4.51 13.89 -7.82
CA TYR A 77 3.72 13.85 -6.58
C TYR A 77 2.30 13.36 -6.82
N ILE A 78 1.63 13.86 -7.88
CA ILE A 78 0.28 13.43 -8.25
C ILE A 78 0.25 11.92 -8.44
N LYS A 79 1.21 11.35 -9.18
CA LYS A 79 1.29 9.91 -9.42
C LYS A 79 1.35 9.11 -8.12
N PHE A 80 2.32 9.41 -7.25
CA PHE A 80 2.53 8.63 -6.03
C PHE A 80 1.43 8.86 -4.98
N ASN A 81 0.90 10.08 -4.88
CA ASN A 81 -0.25 10.35 -4.03
C ASN A 81 -1.51 9.56 -4.47
N ASN A 82 -1.72 9.40 -5.78
CA ASN A 82 -2.81 8.56 -6.27
C ASN A 82 -2.57 7.06 -6.01
N LEU A 83 -1.31 6.59 -6.09
CA LEU A 83 -0.97 5.22 -5.67
C LEU A 83 -1.31 4.98 -4.20
N HIS A 84 -1.07 5.97 -3.32
CA HIS A 84 -1.48 5.90 -1.91
C HIS A 84 -2.99 5.71 -1.76
N LEU A 85 -3.79 6.52 -2.47
CA LEU A 85 -5.26 6.39 -2.48
C LEU A 85 -5.71 5.01 -2.99
N ALA A 86 -5.06 4.49 -4.03
CA ALA A 86 -5.34 3.15 -4.55
C ALA A 86 -4.99 2.05 -3.54
N CYS A 87 -3.91 2.21 -2.77
CA CYS A 87 -3.56 1.30 -1.68
C CYS A 87 -4.63 1.28 -0.58
N LEU A 88 -5.11 2.45 -0.14
CA LEU A 88 -6.22 2.55 0.82
C LEU A 88 -7.50 1.88 0.28
N PHE A 89 -7.80 2.09 -1.00
CA PHE A 89 -8.94 1.45 -1.65
C PHE A 89 -8.82 -0.09 -1.67
N LEU A 90 -7.64 -0.63 -2.00
CA LEU A 90 -7.38 -2.07 -1.97
C LEU A 90 -7.51 -2.65 -0.56
N SER A 91 -7.04 -1.96 0.48
CA SER A 91 -7.24 -2.37 1.88
C SER A 91 -8.72 -2.47 2.24
N SER A 92 -9.55 -1.53 1.79
CA SER A 92 -11.00 -1.60 2.00
C SER A 92 -11.67 -2.71 1.19
N LYS A 93 -11.24 -2.93 -0.05
CA LYS A 93 -11.74 -4.01 -0.90
C LYS A 93 -11.44 -5.39 -0.30
N ASN A 94 -10.32 -5.53 0.40
CA ASN A 94 -9.92 -6.74 1.12
C ASN A 94 -10.59 -6.90 2.50
N GLY A 95 -11.36 -5.91 2.94
CA GLY A 95 -12.04 -5.93 4.25
C GLY A 95 -11.14 -5.56 5.44
N GLU A 96 -9.93 -5.07 5.19
CA GLU A 96 -8.98 -4.63 6.22
C GLU A 96 -9.29 -3.22 6.72
N LEU A 97 -9.94 -2.41 5.89
CA LEU A 97 -10.36 -1.05 6.18
C LEU A 97 -11.87 -0.89 5.95
N SER A 98 -12.60 -0.28 6.89
CA SER A 98 -14.03 -0.01 6.69
C SER A 98 -14.23 1.06 5.62
N TRP A 99 -15.42 1.05 4.95
CA TRP A 99 -15.74 2.04 3.91
C TRP A 99 -15.71 3.48 4.44
N ASN A 100 -16.28 3.73 5.61
CA ASN A 100 -16.23 5.04 6.25
C ASN A 100 -14.80 5.49 6.54
N THR A 101 -13.98 4.59 7.04
CA THR A 101 -12.57 4.88 7.35
C THR A 101 -11.82 5.19 6.06
N LEU A 102 -12.00 4.39 5.01
CA LEU A 102 -11.40 4.66 3.70
C LEU A 102 -11.72 6.08 3.21
N LEU A 103 -13.01 6.44 3.16
CA LEU A 103 -13.45 7.73 2.64
C LEU A 103 -12.88 8.90 3.47
N ARG A 104 -12.83 8.73 4.79
CA ARG A 104 -12.24 9.73 5.69
C ARG A 104 -10.75 9.88 5.51
N GLU A 105 -10.00 8.78 5.51
CA GLU A 105 -8.54 8.79 5.35
C GLU A 105 -8.15 9.31 3.96
N SER A 106 -8.86 8.89 2.90
CA SER A 106 -8.62 9.41 1.55
C SER A 106 -8.91 10.91 1.45
N GLY A 107 -9.98 11.40 2.10
CA GLY A 107 -10.30 12.82 2.18
C GLY A 107 -9.21 13.62 2.89
N HIS A 108 -8.77 13.17 4.07
CA HIS A 108 -7.68 13.81 4.81
C HIS A 108 -6.36 13.81 4.03
N TYR A 109 -6.02 12.70 3.39
CA TYR A 109 -4.81 12.59 2.60
C TYR A 109 -4.82 13.55 1.41
N SER A 110 -5.94 13.61 0.68
CA SER A 110 -6.09 14.51 -0.50
C SER A 110 -6.17 15.99 -0.12
N ASP A 111 -6.63 16.33 1.09
CA ASP A 111 -6.64 17.71 1.60
C ASP A 111 -5.21 18.24 1.83
N GLY A 112 -4.30 17.37 2.25
CA GLY A 112 -2.89 17.69 2.50
C GLY A 112 -1.94 17.44 1.33
N SER A 113 -2.40 16.84 0.22
CA SER A 113 -1.55 16.33 -0.85
C SER A 113 -2.09 16.69 -2.23
N ILE A 114 -1.20 16.83 -3.22
CA ILE A 114 -1.61 17.09 -4.61
C ILE A 114 -2.06 15.77 -5.24
N CYS A 115 -3.37 15.53 -5.29
CA CYS A 115 -3.97 14.34 -5.86
C CYS A 115 -4.80 14.65 -7.13
N LYS A 116 -5.04 13.64 -7.97
CA LYS A 116 -6.00 13.69 -9.10
C LYS A 116 -7.44 13.81 -8.59
N ILE A 117 -7.72 13.22 -7.43
CA ILE A 117 -9.04 13.22 -6.80
C ILE A 117 -9.00 14.19 -5.63
N ASP A 118 -9.86 15.21 -5.69
CA ASP A 118 -9.98 16.24 -4.65
C ASP A 118 -10.63 15.68 -3.38
N CYS A 119 -10.26 16.23 -2.22
CA CYS A 119 -10.79 15.80 -0.92
C CYS A 119 -12.32 15.93 -0.82
N THR A 120 -12.91 16.93 -1.49
CA THR A 120 -14.35 17.16 -1.52
C THR A 120 -15.09 15.92 -2.05
N PHE A 121 -14.55 15.25 -3.06
CA PHE A 121 -15.13 14.01 -3.59
C PHE A 121 -15.31 12.92 -2.52
N PHE A 122 -14.29 12.68 -1.71
CA PHE A 122 -14.36 11.68 -0.64
C PHE A 122 -15.32 12.08 0.48
N TYR A 123 -15.33 13.37 0.88
CA TYR A 123 -16.24 13.85 1.90
C TYR A 123 -17.70 13.86 1.44
N GLU A 124 -17.97 14.16 0.17
CA GLU A 124 -19.32 14.02 -0.40
C GLU A 124 -19.79 12.57 -0.44
N MET A 125 -18.91 11.63 -0.83
CA MET A 125 -19.21 10.20 -0.77
C MET A 125 -19.51 9.75 0.66
N LEU A 126 -18.70 10.18 1.63
CA LEU A 126 -18.88 9.84 3.04
C LEU A 126 -20.24 10.34 3.55
N ASN A 127 -20.56 11.61 3.32
CA ASN A 127 -21.84 12.21 3.74
C ASN A 127 -23.03 11.45 3.13
N LYS A 128 -23.02 11.19 1.81
CA LYS A 128 -24.08 10.41 1.14
C LYS A 128 -24.22 9.01 1.73
N TYR A 129 -23.11 8.37 2.05
CA TYR A 129 -23.11 7.01 2.63
C TYR A 129 -23.68 7.00 4.06
N GLU A 130 -23.31 7.99 4.88
CA GLU A 130 -23.84 8.14 6.24
C GLU A 130 -25.33 8.50 6.21
N ASP A 131 -25.78 9.44 5.36
CA ASP A 131 -27.17 9.83 5.17
C ASP A 131 -28.05 8.66 4.68
N SER A 132 -27.49 7.74 3.92
CA SER A 132 -28.19 6.52 3.47
C SER A 132 -28.29 5.42 4.54
N LEU A 133 -27.91 5.71 5.79
CA LEU A 133 -27.77 4.72 6.86
C LEU A 133 -26.82 3.57 6.49
N GLN A 134 -25.76 3.91 5.76
CA GLN A 134 -24.72 2.97 5.32
C GLN A 134 -25.25 1.88 4.37
N SER A 135 -26.09 2.29 3.42
CA SER A 135 -26.67 1.39 2.42
C SER A 135 -25.60 0.57 1.67
N PHE A 136 -25.85 -0.74 1.58
CA PHE A 136 -24.97 -1.65 0.86
C PHE A 136 -24.96 -1.34 -0.65
N GLU A 137 -26.09 -0.99 -1.23
CA GLU A 137 -26.23 -0.64 -2.64
C GLU A 137 -25.39 0.62 -2.95
N LEU A 138 -25.52 1.66 -2.14
CA LEU A 138 -24.75 2.89 -2.32
C LEU A 138 -23.23 2.64 -2.15
N LYS A 139 -22.85 1.84 -1.14
CA LYS A 139 -21.43 1.43 -0.99
C LYS A 139 -20.90 0.79 -2.27
N ARG A 140 -21.65 -0.14 -2.85
CA ARG A 140 -21.24 -0.84 -4.08
C ARG A 140 -21.09 0.11 -5.27
N GLU A 141 -22.00 1.06 -5.41
CA GLU A 141 -21.93 2.09 -6.45
C GLU A 141 -20.69 2.96 -6.29
N GLN A 142 -20.45 3.47 -5.09
CA GLN A 142 -19.27 4.28 -4.76
C GLN A 142 -17.96 3.49 -4.94
N MET A 143 -17.94 2.21 -4.56
CA MET A 143 -16.77 1.34 -4.81
C MET A 143 -16.47 1.20 -6.29
N ASN A 144 -17.48 1.00 -7.13
CA ASN A 144 -17.30 0.90 -8.58
C ASN A 144 -16.78 2.22 -9.17
N GLU A 145 -17.29 3.36 -8.70
CA GLU A 145 -16.84 4.67 -9.14
C GLU A 145 -15.36 4.89 -8.79
N MET A 146 -14.95 4.61 -7.56
CA MET A 146 -13.55 4.71 -7.14
C MET A 146 -12.64 3.73 -7.90
N GLU A 147 -13.09 2.49 -8.14
CA GLU A 147 -12.32 1.49 -8.90
C GLU A 147 -12.03 1.96 -10.32
N ILE A 148 -12.99 2.62 -10.97
CA ILE A 148 -12.80 3.21 -12.30
C ILE A 148 -11.81 4.38 -12.25
N MET A 149 -11.93 5.26 -11.25
CA MET A 149 -11.08 6.44 -11.12
C MET A 149 -9.61 6.10 -10.78
N LEU A 150 -9.39 5.01 -10.07
CA LEU A 150 -8.06 4.53 -9.62
C LEU A 150 -7.55 3.32 -10.42
N SER A 151 -8.17 3.01 -11.57
CA SER A 151 -7.87 1.79 -12.33
C SER A 151 -6.41 1.64 -12.71
N ASP A 152 -5.78 2.72 -13.17
CA ASP A 152 -4.38 2.72 -13.63
C ASP A 152 -3.43 2.48 -12.44
N GLU A 153 -3.68 3.13 -11.32
CA GLU A 153 -2.91 2.98 -10.09
C GLU A 153 -3.09 1.59 -9.47
N ILE A 154 -4.31 1.05 -9.52
CA ILE A 154 -4.59 -0.32 -9.05
C ILE A 154 -3.84 -1.35 -9.92
N GLU A 155 -3.83 -1.18 -11.24
CA GLU A 155 -3.11 -2.07 -12.15
C GLU A 155 -1.60 -2.07 -11.87
N GLU A 156 -1.02 -0.90 -11.56
CA GLU A 156 0.40 -0.77 -11.22
C GLU A 156 0.75 -1.45 -9.88
N ILE A 157 -0.15 -1.41 -8.89
CA ILE A 157 0.07 -1.98 -7.55
C ILE A 157 -0.18 -3.49 -7.51
N ILE A 158 -1.20 -3.98 -8.20
CA ILE A 158 -1.80 -5.29 -7.94
C ILE A 158 -0.81 -6.45 -8.13
N GLU A 159 0.11 -6.36 -9.09
CA GLU A 159 1.08 -7.42 -9.34
C GLU A 159 2.14 -7.50 -8.23
N ILE A 160 2.59 -6.36 -7.72
CA ILE A 160 3.51 -6.29 -6.57
C ILE A 160 2.79 -6.79 -5.31
N TYR A 161 1.55 -6.36 -5.10
CA TYR A 161 0.76 -6.75 -3.94
C TYR A 161 0.48 -8.24 -3.88
N LYS A 162 0.18 -8.89 -5.01
CA LYS A 162 0.01 -10.35 -5.08
C LYS A 162 1.23 -11.11 -4.56
N VAL A 163 2.43 -10.61 -4.85
CA VAL A 163 3.66 -11.22 -4.34
C VAL A 163 3.71 -11.11 -2.81
N PHE A 164 3.44 -9.94 -2.25
CA PHE A 164 3.42 -9.76 -0.81
C PHE A 164 2.32 -10.58 -0.12
N GLN A 165 1.13 -10.71 -0.71
CA GLN A 165 0.06 -11.57 -0.20
C GLN A 165 0.48 -13.05 -0.16
N MET A 166 1.24 -13.51 -1.17
CA MET A 166 1.79 -14.86 -1.17
C MET A 166 2.75 -15.08 0.01
N TYR A 167 3.64 -14.13 0.29
CA TYR A 167 4.57 -14.22 1.42
C TYR A 167 3.85 -14.06 2.76
N TYR A 168 2.85 -13.19 2.85
CA TYR A 168 2.01 -13.10 4.03
C TYR A 168 1.30 -14.42 4.37
N SER A 169 0.78 -15.10 3.34
CA SER A 169 0.16 -16.42 3.50
C SER A 169 1.15 -17.46 4.02
N LYS A 170 2.39 -17.46 3.52
CA LYS A 170 3.48 -18.32 4.04
C LYS A 170 3.79 -18.01 5.50
N TYR A 171 3.95 -16.72 5.83
CA TYR A 171 4.19 -16.29 7.20
C TYR A 171 3.13 -16.81 8.18
N LEU A 172 1.85 -16.73 7.82
CA LEU A 172 0.76 -17.22 8.65
C LEU A 172 0.80 -18.74 8.86
N ILE A 173 1.24 -19.52 7.85
CA ILE A 173 1.43 -20.96 7.95
C ILE A 173 2.58 -21.29 8.90
N GLU A 174 3.71 -20.60 8.78
CA GLU A 174 4.87 -20.79 9.66
C GLU A 174 4.54 -20.48 11.11
N GLU A 175 3.84 -19.37 11.38
CA GLU A 175 3.40 -19.00 12.73
C GLU A 175 2.48 -20.05 13.35
N LYS A 176 1.55 -20.64 12.58
CA LYS A 176 0.67 -21.71 13.06
C LYS A 176 1.41 -23.01 13.40
N ASN A 177 2.53 -23.27 12.71
CA ASN A 177 3.32 -24.49 12.89
C ASN A 177 4.39 -24.34 13.99
N LYS A 178 4.59 -23.17 14.56
CA LYS A 178 5.50 -23.00 15.69
C LYS A 178 4.97 -23.77 16.90
N PRO A 179 5.81 -24.58 17.57
CA PRO A 179 5.40 -25.26 18.79
C PRO A 179 4.99 -24.23 19.82
N ASN A 180 3.84 -24.50 20.47
CA ASN A 180 3.35 -23.64 21.55
C ASN A 180 4.42 -23.61 22.66
N PRO A 181 4.94 -22.45 23.06
CA PRO A 181 6.02 -22.34 24.06
C PRO A 181 5.56 -22.68 25.51
N TYR A 182 4.31 -23.16 25.69
CA TYR A 182 3.76 -23.56 27.01
C TYR A 182 3.18 -24.97 26.97
#